data_a5cd73c30b6a11460b3a4c4e17d94fb5
#
_entry.id   a5cd73c30b6a11460b3a4c4e17d94fb5
#
_cell.length_a   1.000
_cell.length_b   1.000
_cell.length_c   1.000
_cell.angle_alpha   90.00
_cell.angle_beta   90.00
_cell.angle_gamma   90.00
#
_symmetry.space_group_name_H-M   'P 1'
#
loop_
_entity.id
_entity.type
_entity.pdbx_description
1 polymer ?
#
loop_
_entity_poly.entity_id
_entity_poly.type
_entity_poly.pdbx_seq_one_letter_code
_entity_poly.pdbx_strand_id
1 'polypeptide(L)' 'MEVTAAMVKELREVTGAGMMDCKKALAECNGDMEASIEWLREKGIAKSAKKESRI' A
#
# COMPACT_ATOMS: atom_id res chain seq x y z
N MET A 1 -7.20 -13.96 -2.95
CA MET A 1 -5.80 -14.05 -3.04
C MET A 1 -5.12 -13.98 -1.73
N GLU A 2 -3.96 -14.59 -1.66
CA GLU A 2 -3.27 -14.63 -0.43
C GLU A 2 -2.29 -13.52 -0.27
N VAL A 3 -2.12 -13.03 0.90
CA VAL A 3 -1.15 -11.98 1.19
C VAL A 3 0.11 -12.66 1.70
N THR A 4 1.22 -12.48 1.00
CA THR A 4 2.46 -13.12 1.38
C THR A 4 3.42 -12.08 1.90
N ALA A 5 4.46 -12.54 2.58
CA ALA A 5 5.45 -11.64 3.13
C ALA A 5 6.17 -10.87 2.02
N ALA A 6 6.34 -11.51 0.88
CA ALA A 6 7.00 -10.84 -0.22
C ALA A 6 6.18 -9.66 -0.70
N MET A 7 4.87 -9.83 -0.75
CA MET A 7 4.00 -8.75 -1.17
C MET A 7 4.03 -7.61 -0.16
N VAL A 8 4.04 -7.94 1.10
CA VAL A 8 4.09 -6.93 2.14
C VAL A 8 5.39 -6.16 2.05
N LYS A 9 6.48 -6.87 1.84
CA LYS A 9 7.75 -6.22 1.75
C LYS A 9 7.81 -5.27 0.56
N GLU A 10 7.32 -5.74 -0.57
CA GLU A 10 7.34 -4.92 -1.76
C GLU A 10 6.48 -3.68 -1.57
N LEU A 11 5.30 -3.85 -1.05
CA LEU A 11 4.40 -2.74 -0.83
C LEU A 11 5.02 -1.75 0.14
N ARG A 12 5.70 -2.24 1.15
CA ARG A 12 6.33 -1.38 2.11
C ARG A 12 7.40 -0.53 1.45
N GLU A 13 8.16 -1.10 0.54
CA GLU A 13 9.20 -0.35 -0.13
C GLU A 13 8.63 0.67 -1.09
N VAL A 14 7.54 0.33 -1.72
CA VAL A 14 6.92 1.24 -2.66
C VAL A 14 6.24 2.40 -1.95
N THR A 15 5.57 2.13 -0.85
CA THR A 15 4.80 3.16 -0.19
C THR A 15 5.49 3.75 1.02
N GLY A 16 6.39 3.03 1.61
CA GLY A 16 7.03 3.51 2.83
C GLY A 16 6.16 3.32 4.05
N ALA A 17 5.05 2.63 3.92
CA ALA A 17 4.16 2.41 5.04
C ALA A 17 4.72 1.32 5.94
N GLY A 18 4.20 1.22 7.13
CA GLY A 18 4.66 0.20 8.06
C GLY A 18 4.22 -1.17 7.62
N MET A 19 4.86 -2.19 8.16
CA MET A 19 4.53 -3.53 7.80
C MET A 19 3.09 -3.88 8.09
N MET A 20 2.60 -3.48 9.23
CA MET A 20 1.24 -3.80 9.58
C MET A 20 0.27 -3.12 8.65
N ASP A 21 0.57 -1.90 8.27
CA ASP A 21 -0.31 -1.17 7.38
C ASP A 21 -0.34 -1.82 6.00
N CYS A 22 0.82 -2.26 5.54
CA CYS A 22 0.89 -2.92 4.25
C CYS A 22 0.08 -4.21 4.28
N LYS A 23 0.22 -4.94 5.35
CA LYS A 23 -0.49 -6.18 5.49
C LYS A 23 -1.99 -5.93 5.46
N LYS A 24 -2.42 -4.92 6.19
CA LYS A 24 -3.82 -4.61 6.24
C LYS A 24 -4.33 -4.16 4.87
N ALA A 25 -3.55 -3.33 4.20
CA ALA A 25 -3.96 -2.86 2.89
C ALA A 25 -4.11 -4.01 1.92
N LEU A 26 -3.17 -4.93 1.92
CA LEU A 26 -3.25 -6.07 1.03
C LEU A 26 -4.44 -6.95 1.37
N ALA A 27 -4.72 -7.09 2.65
CA ALA A 27 -5.84 -7.90 3.06
C ALA A 27 -7.15 -7.27 2.61
N GLU A 28 -7.23 -5.96 2.71
CA GLU A 28 -8.45 -5.27 2.31
C GLU A 28 -8.60 -5.27 0.80
N CYS A 29 -7.50 -5.31 0.08
CA CYS A 29 -7.53 -5.28 -1.36
C CYS A 29 -7.31 -6.63 -2.01
N ASN A 30 -7.43 -7.68 -1.23
CA ASN A 30 -7.30 -9.03 -1.78
C ASN A 30 -5.96 -9.27 -2.44
N GLY A 31 -4.92 -8.72 -1.91
CA GLY A 31 -3.59 -8.94 -2.44
C GLY A 31 -3.27 -8.10 -3.66
N ASP A 32 -4.07 -7.11 -3.94
CA ASP A 32 -3.85 -6.28 -5.12
C ASP A 32 -2.87 -5.17 -4.75
N MET A 33 -1.71 -5.17 -5.37
CA MET A 33 -0.68 -4.19 -5.04
C MET A 33 -1.12 -2.77 -5.36
N GLU A 34 -1.65 -2.56 -6.54
CA GLU A 34 -2.06 -1.24 -6.92
C GLU A 34 -3.16 -0.70 -6.02
N ALA A 35 -4.15 -1.52 -5.77
CA ALA A 35 -5.23 -1.11 -4.90
C ALA A 35 -4.71 -0.84 -3.49
N SER A 36 -3.74 -1.62 -3.06
CA SER A 36 -3.17 -1.43 -1.74
C SER A 36 -2.43 -0.11 -1.65
N ILE A 37 -1.74 0.24 -2.69
CA ILE A 37 -1.03 1.51 -2.71
C ILE A 37 -2.03 2.65 -2.60
N GLU A 38 -3.12 2.56 -3.35
CA GLU A 38 -4.15 3.58 -3.28
C GLU A 38 -4.79 3.60 -1.91
N TRP A 39 -5.03 2.42 -1.35
CA TRP A 39 -5.63 2.32 -0.04
C TRP A 39 -4.78 3.06 1.00
N LEU A 40 -3.47 2.84 0.93
CA LEU A 40 -2.58 3.48 1.87
C LEU A 40 -2.50 4.98 1.64
N ARG A 41 -2.55 5.38 0.39
CA ARG A 41 -2.50 6.81 0.08
C ARG A 41 -3.76 7.51 0.60
N GLU A 42 -4.88 6.86 0.42
CA GLU A 42 -6.13 7.42 0.91
C GLU A 42 -6.13 7.58 2.41
N LYS A 43 -5.51 6.66 3.11
CA LYS A 43 -5.46 6.75 4.55
C LYS A 43 -4.37 7.71 5.02
N GLY A 44 -3.60 8.22 4.09
CA GLY A 44 -2.52 9.12 4.47
C GLY A 44 -1.34 8.42 5.06
N ILE A 45 -1.22 7.12 4.81
CA ILE A 45 -0.11 6.38 5.36
C ILE A 45 1.04 6.30 4.40
N ALA A 46 0.78 6.20 3.11
CA ALA A 46 1.85 6.10 2.13
C ALA A 46 2.58 7.41 2.03
N LYS A 47 3.91 7.37 2.11
CA LYS A 47 4.62 8.56 2.07
C LYS A 47 4.96 9.01 0.75
N SER A 48 5.14 8.29 -0.19
CA SER A 48 5.61 8.77 -1.42
C SER A 48 4.61 9.27 -2.28
N ALA A 49 3.74 9.78 -2.01
CA ALA A 49 2.84 10.17 -2.86
C ALA A 49 2.99 11.29 -3.58
N LYS A 50 3.38 11.90 -4.01
CA LYS A 50 3.54 12.98 -4.68
C LYS A 50 2.65 13.14 -5.69
N LYS A 51 1.75 13.29 -5.88
CA LYS A 51 0.98 13.45 -6.80
C LYS A 51 0.55 14.56 -7.10
N GLU A 52 0.52 15.17 -7.37
CA GLU A 52 0.18 16.29 -7.65
C GLU A 52 -0.76 16.50 -8.34
N SER A 53 -1.37 16.70 -8.63
CA SER A 53 -2.23 17.01 -9.24
C SER A 53 -2.95 17.54 -9.51
N ARG A 54 -3.40 17.79 -9.69
CA ARG A 54 -4.14 18.16 -9.97
C ARG A 54 -4.79 18.93 -10.14
N ILE A 55 -5.03 19.19 -10.54
CA ILE A 55 -5.64 19.96 -10.76
C ILE A 55 -5.98 20.29 -10.81
#